data_6b1dc2336b0494d0d3cbb638fe8316f4
#
_entry.id   6b1dc2336b0494d0d3cbb638fe8316f4
#
_cell.length_a   1.000
_cell.length_b   1.000
_cell.length_c   1.000
_cell.angle_alpha   90.00
_cell.angle_beta   90.00
_cell.angle_gamma   90.00
#
_symmetry.space_group_name_H-M   'P 1'
#
loop_
_entity.id
_entity.type
_entity.pdbx_description
1 polymer ?
#
loop_
_entity_poly.entity_id
_entity_poly.type
_entity_poly.pdbx_seq_one_letter_code
_entity_poly.pdbx_strand_id
1 'polypeptide(L)'
;MKVDIIETDYAFIESYLSGHSSMGADIWGAHDDGGGYYIFRVLAPNANEVFIKGDFTSWENIKMTKNFKYGYFFTKLKAKVGDYYKYVINHEGNFVEKADPFAKAMDKEGDFASIITDDTYDFNDYDFIKNRDKNFDKPLNIYEIHIGSWLRYGNSVNFLDIVDKLVAYVKEMNYTHVEIMPITEYPYYPSWGYQSSGFFATSSRFGSPVDLKKFVDILHQNGIGVILDMVAVHFASDYFGLNHFDGTGMYESIYPDLKYSEWGSNNFDYSKGHVRSFMKSAFSYWIENFHFDGIRIDAVSYMIHYNGNKYRGVHYDNINFIKDLNETIHKAHPDVMLIAEDSSDYPLVTGKVEDGGLGFDYKWDLGWMNDTLRYFKTDSINRIDYQGKINFSMFYFYNERFILPLSHDEVVHLKGAMINKMSGSYEEKFKQLKLLYTYQMTHPGKKLNFMGNEIATFDEWNENASINWDILKFPVHDDFHRFIKDLNKLYKDEKAFFEKDYEGEGFTWKVVDDNINSVFAYERRAGDDRFLVVLNMTNTYKNAYHIYYDEDLEFVEVIDSLSESYGGSRWEKRNIRIEKGNNLVVELWEYEALVLRVRKHES
;
A
#
# COMPACT_ATOMS: atom_id res chain seq x y z
N MET A 1 8.28 27.82 34.13
CA MET A 1 8.34 26.52 34.80
C MET A 1 8.43 25.32 33.84
N LYS A 2 7.68 25.29 32.74
CA LYS A 2 7.80 24.23 31.72
C LYS A 2 9.07 24.33 30.85
N VAL A 3 9.69 25.51 30.72
CA VAL A 3 10.98 25.67 30.01
C VAL A 3 12.08 24.85 30.66
N ASP A 4 12.07 24.71 32.00
CA ASP A 4 13.06 23.91 32.75
C ASP A 4 12.90 22.40 32.49
N ILE A 5 11.68 21.92 32.23
CA ILE A 5 11.42 20.50 31.89
C ILE A 5 12.02 20.15 30.54
N ILE A 6 12.08 21.10 29.60
CA ILE A 6 12.63 20.93 28.27
C ILE A 6 14.15 20.77 28.24
N GLU A 7 14.84 21.45 29.16
CA GLU A 7 16.29 21.31 29.31
C GLU A 7 16.69 20.06 30.11
N THR A 8 15.78 19.50 30.91
CA THR A 8 16.10 18.38 31.83
C THR A 8 15.82 17.00 31.28
N ASP A 9 15.08 16.85 30.16
CA ASP A 9 14.81 15.53 29.59
C ASP A 9 15.83 15.10 28.51
N TYR A 10 17.10 15.16 28.92
CA TYR A 10 18.23 14.75 28.08
C TYR A 10 18.16 13.28 27.64
N ALA A 11 17.50 12.41 28.39
CA ALA A 11 17.35 11.02 28.07
C ALA A 11 16.56 10.81 26.77
N PHE A 12 15.50 11.59 26.55
CA PHE A 12 14.74 11.56 25.29
C PHE A 12 15.57 12.04 24.10
N ILE A 13 16.32 13.13 24.29
CA ILE A 13 17.17 13.68 23.22
C ILE A 13 18.30 12.69 22.89
N GLU A 14 18.95 12.10 23.90
CA GLU A 14 20.00 11.10 23.69
C GLU A 14 19.46 9.85 22.99
N SER A 15 18.27 9.38 23.39
CA SER A 15 17.58 8.27 22.72
C SER A 15 17.26 8.59 21.26
N TYR A 16 16.76 9.80 20.97
CA TYR A 16 16.48 10.24 19.61
C TYR A 16 17.76 10.33 18.75
N LEU A 17 18.80 10.96 19.25
CA LEU A 17 20.06 11.13 18.52
C LEU A 17 20.78 9.79 18.27
N SER A 18 20.60 8.80 19.14
CA SER A 18 21.19 7.47 18.99
C SER A 18 20.38 6.52 18.11
N GLY A 19 19.17 6.91 17.68
CA GLY A 19 18.33 6.10 16.80
C GLY A 19 17.34 5.18 17.52
N HIS A 20 17.13 5.34 18.81
CA HIS A 20 16.30 4.46 19.63
C HIS A 20 14.92 5.02 19.98
N SER A 21 14.58 6.23 19.51
CA SER A 21 13.28 6.86 19.79
C SER A 21 12.31 6.74 18.62
N SER A 22 11.03 6.53 18.94
CA SER A 22 9.88 6.70 18.04
C SER A 22 8.99 7.88 18.43
N MET A 23 9.45 8.73 19.36
CA MET A 23 8.68 9.83 19.96
C MET A 23 9.17 11.22 19.51
N GLY A 24 9.75 11.31 18.31
CA GLY A 24 10.28 12.59 17.82
C GLY A 24 9.21 13.66 17.66
N ALA A 25 8.00 13.29 17.31
CA ALA A 25 6.87 14.21 17.17
C ALA A 25 6.41 14.86 18.48
N ASP A 26 6.76 14.28 19.64
CA ASP A 26 6.45 14.84 20.96
C ASP A 26 7.53 15.82 21.43
N ILE A 27 8.71 15.80 20.79
CA ILE A 27 9.86 16.62 21.19
C ILE A 27 10.06 17.78 20.24
N TRP A 28 10.14 17.48 18.92
CA TRP A 28 10.48 18.43 17.87
C TRP A 28 9.24 19.09 17.28
N GLY A 29 9.43 20.28 16.71
CA GLY A 29 8.36 21.05 16.12
C GLY A 29 7.78 22.12 17.04
N ALA A 30 6.54 22.51 16.78
CA ALA A 30 5.79 23.51 17.53
C ALA A 30 4.84 22.86 18.52
N HIS A 31 4.99 23.14 19.82
CA HIS A 31 4.16 22.58 20.89
C HIS A 31 3.49 23.66 21.72
N ASP A 32 2.19 23.52 21.98
CA ASP A 32 1.45 24.41 22.87
C ASP A 32 2.00 24.31 24.31
N ASP A 33 2.36 25.45 24.89
CA ASP A 33 2.83 25.56 26.27
C ASP A 33 1.81 26.26 27.19
N GLY A 34 0.62 26.50 26.67
CA GLY A 34 -0.47 27.16 27.38
C GLY A 34 -0.35 28.69 27.39
N GLY A 35 -1.49 29.35 27.67
CA GLY A 35 -1.56 30.82 27.73
C GLY A 35 -1.30 31.53 26.40
N GLY A 36 -1.44 30.83 25.27
CA GLY A 36 -1.15 31.35 23.93
C GLY A 36 0.33 31.39 23.59
N TYR A 37 1.14 30.60 24.28
CA TYR A 37 2.56 30.43 23.97
C TYR A 37 2.84 29.07 23.36
N TYR A 38 3.73 29.04 22.38
CA TYR A 38 4.25 27.83 21.75
C TYR A 38 5.77 27.74 21.95
N ILE A 39 6.25 26.51 22.18
CA ILE A 39 7.67 26.18 22.17
C ILE A 39 8.00 25.56 20.84
N PHE A 40 8.99 26.14 20.17
CA PHE A 40 9.53 25.65 18.90
C PHE A 40 10.89 25.01 19.13
N ARG A 41 11.11 23.80 18.62
CA ARG A 41 12.38 23.09 18.72
C ARG A 41 12.75 22.47 17.40
N VAL A 42 14.00 22.66 16.99
CA VAL A 42 14.51 22.10 15.73
C VAL A 42 15.94 21.59 15.94
N LEU A 43 16.19 20.38 15.46
CA LEU A 43 17.54 19.79 15.43
C LEU A 43 18.28 20.34 14.21
N ALA A 44 19.44 20.99 14.42
CA ALA A 44 20.29 21.52 13.36
C ALA A 44 21.75 21.63 13.86
N PRO A 45 22.42 20.49 14.13
CA PRO A 45 23.69 20.47 14.88
C PRO A 45 24.80 21.29 14.20
N ASN A 46 24.86 21.32 12.87
CA ASN A 46 25.90 22.01 12.12
C ASN A 46 25.54 23.46 11.77
N ALA A 47 24.34 23.93 12.08
CA ALA A 47 23.98 25.33 11.90
C ALA A 47 24.73 26.22 12.90
N ASN A 48 25.23 27.36 12.42
CA ASN A 48 25.83 28.40 13.27
C ASN A 48 24.74 29.11 14.08
N GLU A 49 23.63 29.47 13.42
CA GLU A 49 22.47 30.14 13.98
C GLU A 49 21.20 29.63 13.32
N VAL A 50 20.12 29.64 14.07
CA VAL A 50 18.76 29.41 13.58
C VAL A 50 17.87 30.55 14.05
N PHE A 51 17.04 31.03 13.13
CA PHE A 51 16.00 32.01 13.41
C PHE A 51 14.65 31.37 13.09
N ILE A 52 13.61 31.85 13.75
CA ILE A 52 12.22 31.56 13.39
C ILE A 52 11.55 32.85 12.94
N LYS A 53 10.71 32.76 11.91
CA LYS A 53 9.83 33.83 11.44
C LYS A 53 8.45 33.28 11.10
N GLY A 54 7.44 34.11 11.20
CA GLY A 54 6.07 33.73 10.89
C GLY A 54 5.08 34.84 11.19
N ASP A 55 3.79 34.56 11.13
CA ASP A 55 2.74 35.54 11.36
C ASP A 55 2.88 36.20 12.74
N PHE A 56 3.24 35.42 13.75
CA PHE A 56 3.46 35.88 15.14
C PHE A 56 4.71 36.73 15.34
N THR A 57 5.60 36.83 14.34
CA THR A 57 6.77 37.71 14.37
C THR A 57 6.68 38.81 13.32
N SER A 58 5.53 38.99 12.63
CA SER A 58 5.39 39.82 11.44
C SER A 58 6.43 39.50 10.36
N TRP A 59 6.82 38.21 10.28
CA TRP A 59 7.83 37.66 9.38
C TRP A 59 9.26 38.22 9.59
N GLU A 60 9.52 38.83 10.73
CA GLU A 60 10.86 39.20 11.16
C GLU A 60 11.60 38.00 11.77
N ASN A 61 12.91 37.93 11.54
CA ASN A 61 13.76 36.86 12.05
C ASN A 61 13.98 37.01 13.56
N ILE A 62 13.48 36.09 14.36
CA ILE A 62 13.75 35.99 15.80
C ILE A 62 14.79 34.91 16.03
N LYS A 63 15.92 35.27 16.61
CA LYS A 63 17.02 34.33 16.88
C LYS A 63 16.60 33.31 17.95
N MET A 64 16.85 32.03 17.67
CA MET A 64 16.63 30.92 18.59
C MET A 64 17.86 30.65 19.47
N THR A 65 17.64 30.09 20.66
CA THR A 65 18.71 29.68 21.59
C THR A 65 19.25 28.31 21.17
N LYS A 66 20.58 28.19 21.07
CA LYS A 66 21.27 26.91 20.77
C LYS A 66 21.56 26.14 22.03
N ASN A 67 21.17 24.87 22.09
CA ASN A 67 21.74 23.90 23.01
C ASN A 67 23.02 23.33 22.37
N PHE A 68 24.18 23.74 22.87
CA PHE A 68 25.48 23.37 22.29
C PHE A 68 25.86 21.90 22.51
N LYS A 69 25.29 21.25 23.57
CA LYS A 69 25.60 19.84 23.86
C LYS A 69 25.00 18.90 22.81
N TYR A 70 23.77 19.19 22.36
CA TYR A 70 23.01 18.29 21.51
C TYR A 70 22.73 18.86 20.12
N GLY A 71 23.07 20.12 19.88
CA GLY A 71 22.98 20.74 18.53
C GLY A 71 21.55 21.06 18.09
N TYR A 72 20.62 21.30 19.03
CA TYR A 72 19.28 21.75 18.69
C TYR A 72 19.06 23.21 19.07
N PHE A 73 18.06 23.84 18.43
CA PHE A 73 17.66 25.21 18.71
C PHE A 73 16.22 25.24 19.24
N PHE A 74 15.94 26.16 20.14
CA PHE A 74 14.62 26.32 20.74
C PHE A 74 14.31 27.80 21.04
N THR A 75 13.00 28.09 21.09
CA THR A 75 12.48 29.39 21.54
C THR A 75 11.03 29.22 21.99
N LYS A 76 10.55 30.15 22.83
CA LYS A 76 9.16 30.24 23.25
C LYS A 76 8.59 31.58 22.82
N LEU A 77 7.54 31.54 22.01
CA LEU A 77 6.91 32.74 21.44
C LEU A 77 5.39 32.68 21.61
N LYS A 78 4.76 33.84 21.63
CA LYS A 78 3.31 33.94 21.59
C LYS A 78 2.85 33.68 20.17
N ALA A 79 2.00 32.67 20.00
CA ALA A 79 1.49 32.24 18.69
C ALA A 79 0.12 31.58 18.87
N LYS A 80 -0.56 31.27 17.77
CA LYS A 80 -1.88 30.63 17.79
C LYS A 80 -2.02 29.61 16.65
N VAL A 81 -3.00 28.74 16.76
CA VAL A 81 -3.41 27.84 15.69
C VAL A 81 -3.75 28.64 14.42
N GLY A 82 -3.25 28.18 13.30
CA GLY A 82 -3.37 28.82 11.99
C GLY A 82 -2.22 29.75 11.62
N ASP A 83 -1.32 30.07 12.55
CA ASP A 83 -0.13 30.88 12.23
C ASP A 83 0.85 30.07 11.36
N TYR A 84 1.36 30.73 10.31
CA TYR A 84 2.38 30.22 9.42
C TYR A 84 3.77 30.56 9.95
N TYR A 85 4.74 29.65 9.77
CA TYR A 85 6.12 29.88 10.18
C TYR A 85 7.14 29.12 9.36
N LYS A 86 8.39 29.58 9.39
CA LYS A 86 9.58 28.94 8.83
C LYS A 86 10.76 29.09 9.77
N TYR A 87 11.71 28.18 9.66
CA TYR A 87 13.04 28.35 10.18
C TYR A 87 13.94 29.03 9.13
N VAL A 88 14.87 29.87 9.57
CA VAL A 88 15.95 30.41 8.76
C VAL A 88 17.25 29.90 9.34
N ILE A 89 17.92 29.04 8.59
CA ILE A 89 19.14 28.36 9.03
C ILE A 89 20.35 29.04 8.42
N ASN A 90 21.27 29.46 9.27
CA ASN A 90 22.57 30.01 8.88
C ASN A 90 23.66 28.96 9.06
N HIS A 91 24.30 28.59 7.96
CA HIS A 91 25.50 27.76 7.96
C HIS A 91 26.60 28.49 7.16
N GLU A 92 27.71 28.81 7.83
CA GLU A 92 28.87 29.50 7.23
C GLU A 92 28.51 30.80 6.45
N GLY A 93 27.53 31.56 6.96
CA GLY A 93 27.05 32.80 6.34
C GLY A 93 26.00 32.62 5.23
N ASN A 94 25.64 31.39 4.89
CA ASN A 94 24.55 31.08 3.98
C ASN A 94 23.24 30.91 4.75
N PHE A 95 22.22 31.71 4.41
CA PHE A 95 20.90 31.68 5.03
C PHE A 95 19.91 30.99 4.12
N VAL A 96 19.24 29.94 4.61
CA VAL A 96 18.22 29.18 3.86
C VAL A 96 16.95 29.07 4.70
N GLU A 97 15.81 29.35 4.08
CA GLU A 97 14.50 29.11 4.68
C GLU A 97 14.13 27.63 4.61
N LYS A 98 13.67 27.08 5.72
CA LYS A 98 13.29 25.68 5.87
C LYS A 98 11.90 25.54 6.48
N ALA A 99 11.12 24.60 5.98
CA ALA A 99 9.96 24.11 6.69
C ALA A 99 10.39 23.34 7.93
N ASP A 100 9.51 23.25 8.91
CA ASP A 100 9.74 22.41 10.10
C ASP A 100 9.61 20.93 9.70
N PRO A 101 10.64 20.09 9.93
CA PRO A 101 10.57 18.66 9.62
C PRO A 101 9.44 17.91 10.35
N PHE A 102 8.96 18.44 11.47
CA PHE A 102 7.90 17.88 12.30
C PHE A 102 6.58 18.64 12.19
N ALA A 103 6.44 19.53 11.19
CA ALA A 103 5.16 20.20 10.95
C ALA A 103 4.05 19.19 10.68
N LYS A 104 2.91 19.35 11.35
CA LYS A 104 1.71 18.52 11.17
C LYS A 104 0.81 19.01 10.04
N ALA A 105 1.01 20.24 9.59
CA ALA A 105 0.37 20.84 8.43
C ALA A 105 1.33 21.84 7.74
N MET A 106 1.21 21.95 6.43
CA MET A 106 2.02 22.83 5.60
C MET A 106 1.15 23.54 4.55
N ASP A 107 1.60 24.71 4.11
CA ASP A 107 0.99 25.41 2.98
C ASP A 107 1.36 24.70 1.65
N LYS A 108 0.36 24.48 0.82
CA LYS A 108 0.54 23.87 -0.52
C LYS A 108 0.85 24.89 -1.63
N GLU A 109 0.41 26.12 -1.42
CA GLU A 109 0.47 27.19 -2.42
C GLU A 109 1.47 28.25 -1.97
N GLY A 110 2.60 28.32 -2.62
CA GLY A 110 3.60 29.32 -2.35
C GLY A 110 4.86 28.76 -1.69
N ASP A 111 5.21 29.26 -0.52
CA ASP A 111 6.53 29.06 0.08
C ASP A 111 6.68 27.82 0.95
N PHE A 112 5.71 26.90 0.98
CA PHE A 112 5.72 25.68 1.83
C PHE A 112 6.04 25.97 3.31
N ALA A 113 5.39 26.98 3.86
CA ALA A 113 5.51 27.29 5.27
C ALA A 113 4.84 26.21 6.13
N SER A 114 5.37 25.97 7.31
CA SER A 114 4.74 25.15 8.33
C SER A 114 3.58 25.90 8.97
N ILE A 115 2.55 25.18 9.40
CA ILE A 115 1.34 25.76 10.00
C ILE A 115 1.17 25.18 11.40
N ILE A 116 0.98 26.05 12.40
CA ILE A 116 0.57 25.62 13.73
C ILE A 116 -0.84 25.08 13.65
N THR A 117 -1.05 23.82 13.98
CA THR A 117 -2.36 23.18 13.88
C THR A 117 -2.76 22.49 15.18
N ASP A 118 -4.06 22.56 15.50
CA ASP A 118 -4.68 21.68 16.48
C ASP A 118 -5.25 20.48 15.73
N ASP A 119 -4.66 19.33 15.94
CA ASP A 119 -5.07 18.07 15.33
C ASP A 119 -5.83 17.15 16.30
N THR A 120 -6.35 17.73 17.40
CA THR A 120 -7.15 16.98 18.38
C THR A 120 -8.42 16.45 17.75
N TYR A 121 -8.68 15.15 17.93
CA TYR A 121 -9.87 14.47 17.45
C TYR A 121 -10.22 13.30 18.38
N ASP A 122 -11.49 13.14 18.71
CA ASP A 122 -12.00 12.04 19.52
C ASP A 122 -12.57 10.97 18.58
N PHE A 123 -11.84 9.85 18.43
CA PHE A 123 -12.24 8.72 17.60
C PHE A 123 -13.42 7.94 18.20
N ASN A 124 -14.27 7.39 17.35
CA ASN A 124 -15.40 6.51 17.70
C ASN A 124 -15.21 5.09 17.17
N ASP A 125 -13.97 4.66 16.92
CA ASP A 125 -13.60 3.41 16.28
C ASP A 125 -13.11 2.34 17.28
N TYR A 126 -13.36 2.48 18.56
CA TYR A 126 -12.87 1.60 19.63
C TYR A 126 -13.14 0.12 19.36
N ASP A 127 -14.35 -0.22 18.91
CA ASP A 127 -14.72 -1.60 18.64
C ASP A 127 -13.95 -2.19 17.45
N PHE A 128 -13.64 -1.38 16.46
CA PHE A 128 -12.81 -1.77 15.32
C PHE A 128 -11.37 -2.01 15.76
N ILE A 129 -10.75 -1.05 16.43
CA ILE A 129 -9.36 -1.14 16.91
C ILE A 129 -9.16 -2.33 17.85
N LYS A 130 -10.11 -2.60 18.75
CA LYS A 130 -10.06 -3.76 19.65
C LYS A 130 -10.02 -5.10 18.91
N ASN A 131 -10.62 -5.19 17.72
CA ASN A 131 -10.72 -6.41 16.92
C ASN A 131 -9.79 -6.39 15.70
N ARG A 132 -8.93 -5.37 15.59
CA ARG A 132 -7.95 -5.24 14.53
C ARG A 132 -7.00 -6.43 14.51
N ASP A 133 -6.64 -6.89 13.31
CA ASP A 133 -5.86 -8.09 13.10
C ASP A 133 -4.99 -7.95 11.83
N LYS A 134 -3.94 -8.74 11.75
CA LYS A 134 -3.08 -8.81 10.56
C LYS A 134 -3.65 -9.66 9.43
N ASN A 135 -4.77 -10.32 9.64
CA ASN A 135 -5.53 -11.09 8.65
C ASN A 135 -4.77 -12.26 8.00
N PHE A 136 -3.83 -12.89 8.70
CA PHE A 136 -3.09 -14.02 8.11
C PHE A 136 -4.00 -15.18 7.70
N ASP A 137 -4.99 -15.50 8.50
CA ASP A 137 -6.02 -16.54 8.31
C ASP A 137 -7.41 -15.97 7.99
N LYS A 138 -7.51 -14.67 7.71
CA LYS A 138 -8.74 -13.94 7.37
C LYS A 138 -8.65 -13.35 5.97
N PRO A 139 -9.78 -12.99 5.35
CA PRO A 139 -9.75 -12.32 4.05
C PRO A 139 -9.08 -10.95 4.17
N LEU A 140 -8.17 -10.65 3.26
CA LEU A 140 -7.57 -9.34 3.07
C LEU A 140 -7.64 -9.02 1.57
N ASN A 141 -8.63 -8.22 1.21
CA ASN A 141 -8.87 -7.74 -0.14
C ASN A 141 -8.79 -6.22 -0.13
N ILE A 142 -7.70 -5.69 -0.65
CA ILE A 142 -7.31 -4.29 -0.56
C ILE A 142 -7.76 -3.54 -1.82
N TYR A 143 -8.44 -2.42 -1.61
CA TYR A 143 -8.78 -1.47 -2.65
C TYR A 143 -7.84 -0.27 -2.58
N GLU A 144 -6.86 -0.21 -3.48
CA GLU A 144 -5.88 0.87 -3.54
C GLU A 144 -6.50 2.09 -4.23
N ILE A 145 -6.41 3.26 -3.59
CA ILE A 145 -7.00 4.50 -4.09
C ILE A 145 -6.02 5.67 -4.05
N HIS A 146 -6.18 6.57 -5.01
CA HIS A 146 -5.63 7.92 -4.97
C HIS A 146 -6.76 8.90 -4.64
N ILE A 147 -6.66 9.57 -3.48
CA ILE A 147 -7.70 10.48 -2.97
C ILE A 147 -8.08 11.54 -4.00
N GLY A 148 -7.09 12.09 -4.69
CA GLY A 148 -7.27 13.18 -5.65
C GLY A 148 -8.01 12.83 -6.94
N SER A 149 -8.25 11.54 -7.24
CA SER A 149 -8.80 11.11 -8.52
C SER A 149 -9.81 9.96 -8.45
N TRP A 150 -10.13 9.43 -7.27
CA TRP A 150 -11.20 8.45 -7.13
C TRP A 150 -12.55 9.04 -7.51
N LEU A 151 -12.87 10.21 -6.96
CA LEU A 151 -14.07 11.00 -7.30
C LEU A 151 -13.77 12.48 -7.03
N ARG A 152 -14.04 13.33 -8.00
CA ARG A 152 -13.84 14.79 -7.88
C ARG A 152 -15.14 15.55 -8.04
N TYR A 153 -15.32 16.57 -7.23
CA TYR A 153 -16.39 17.55 -7.37
C TYR A 153 -15.77 18.89 -7.86
N GLY A 154 -15.71 19.05 -9.18
CA GLY A 154 -15.02 20.20 -9.78
C GLY A 154 -13.49 20.12 -9.55
N ASN A 155 -12.89 21.22 -9.07
CA ASN A 155 -11.44 21.31 -8.84
C ASN A 155 -11.03 20.99 -7.41
N SER A 156 -11.98 20.81 -6.49
CA SER A 156 -11.72 20.50 -5.08
C SER A 156 -11.86 19.01 -4.82
N VAL A 157 -10.94 18.47 -4.03
CA VAL A 157 -11.03 17.13 -3.49
C VAL A 157 -10.70 17.18 -2.01
N ASN A 158 -11.59 16.68 -1.17
CA ASN A 158 -11.38 16.57 0.26
C ASN A 158 -11.72 15.15 0.72
N PHE A 159 -11.03 14.66 1.74
CA PHE A 159 -11.32 13.37 2.36
C PHE A 159 -12.81 13.19 2.68
N LEU A 160 -13.45 14.22 3.21
CA LEU A 160 -14.85 14.18 3.64
C LEU A 160 -15.85 14.27 2.49
N ASP A 161 -15.43 14.79 1.31
CA ASP A 161 -16.30 14.85 0.13
C ASP A 161 -16.57 13.46 -0.46
N ILE A 162 -15.66 12.53 -0.26
CA ILE A 162 -15.70 11.20 -0.89
C ILE A 162 -16.05 10.07 0.09
N VAL A 163 -15.85 10.25 1.41
CA VAL A 163 -15.83 9.14 2.37
C VAL A 163 -17.13 8.33 2.39
N ASP A 164 -18.30 8.97 2.38
CA ASP A 164 -19.59 8.26 2.46
C ASP A 164 -19.82 7.40 1.21
N LYS A 165 -19.46 7.92 0.03
CA LYS A 165 -19.54 7.16 -1.23
C LYS A 165 -18.52 6.05 -1.30
N LEU A 166 -17.31 6.30 -0.81
CA LEU A 166 -16.26 5.30 -0.74
C LEU A 166 -16.66 4.14 0.17
N VAL A 167 -17.20 4.43 1.36
CA VAL A 167 -17.73 3.41 2.28
C VAL A 167 -18.81 2.57 1.61
N ALA A 168 -19.79 3.21 0.98
CA ALA A 168 -20.86 2.50 0.28
C ALA A 168 -20.30 1.58 -0.82
N TYR A 169 -19.37 2.09 -1.62
CA TYR A 169 -18.74 1.36 -2.72
C TYR A 169 -17.88 0.17 -2.24
N VAL A 170 -17.00 0.40 -1.28
CA VAL A 170 -16.13 -0.65 -0.72
C VAL A 170 -16.95 -1.80 -0.11
N LYS A 171 -18.03 -1.46 0.60
CA LYS A 171 -18.97 -2.47 1.15
C LYS A 171 -19.71 -3.20 0.05
N GLU A 172 -20.21 -2.50 -0.94
CA GLU A 172 -20.91 -3.10 -2.08
C GLU A 172 -20.00 -4.05 -2.85
N MET A 173 -18.75 -3.65 -3.11
CA MET A 173 -17.77 -4.44 -3.84
C MET A 173 -17.06 -5.51 -3.00
N ASN A 174 -17.40 -5.65 -1.71
CA ASN A 174 -16.83 -6.63 -0.78
C ASN A 174 -15.31 -6.52 -0.57
N TYR A 175 -14.71 -5.35 -0.72
CA TYR A 175 -13.36 -5.09 -0.24
C TYR A 175 -13.33 -5.05 1.29
N THR A 176 -12.19 -5.37 1.89
CA THR A 176 -12.02 -5.38 3.36
C THR A 176 -11.25 -4.19 3.86
N HIS A 177 -10.32 -3.69 3.06
CA HIS A 177 -9.43 -2.57 3.40
C HIS A 177 -9.33 -1.59 2.23
N VAL A 178 -9.04 -0.35 2.56
CA VAL A 178 -8.63 0.68 1.62
C VAL A 178 -7.15 0.98 1.84
N GLU A 179 -6.34 0.93 0.79
CA GLU A 179 -4.96 1.43 0.81
C GLU A 179 -4.92 2.79 0.13
N ILE A 180 -4.42 3.78 0.85
CA ILE A 180 -4.35 5.16 0.35
C ILE A 180 -2.93 5.41 -0.14
N MET A 181 -2.78 5.77 -1.42
CA MET A 181 -1.52 6.27 -1.97
C MET A 181 -1.00 7.43 -1.12
N PRO A 182 0.32 7.76 -1.16
CA PRO A 182 0.93 8.66 -0.18
C PRO A 182 0.20 9.98 -0.01
N ILE A 183 -0.10 10.33 1.25
CA ILE A 183 -0.79 11.57 1.65
C ILE A 183 0.03 12.44 2.59
N THR A 184 1.28 12.08 2.85
CA THR A 184 2.26 12.99 3.46
C THR A 184 2.48 14.18 2.54
N GLU A 185 2.74 15.39 3.07
CA GLU A 185 2.84 16.58 2.23
C GLU A 185 4.01 16.49 1.24
N TYR A 186 3.76 16.93 0.00
CA TYR A 186 4.71 16.84 -1.10
C TYR A 186 4.57 18.02 -2.08
N PRO A 187 5.68 18.51 -2.69
CA PRO A 187 5.64 19.70 -3.53
C PRO A 187 5.12 19.45 -4.94
N TYR A 188 5.42 18.30 -5.53
CA TYR A 188 5.18 17.99 -6.94
C TYR A 188 4.03 17.02 -7.13
N TYR A 189 2.85 17.52 -7.53
CA TYR A 189 1.62 16.73 -7.65
C TYR A 189 1.75 15.48 -8.53
N PRO A 190 2.42 15.53 -9.71
CA PRO A 190 2.63 14.33 -10.53
C PRO A 190 3.57 13.27 -9.93
N SER A 191 4.13 13.49 -8.75
CA SER A 191 4.81 12.43 -7.98
C SER A 191 3.83 11.53 -7.22
N TRP A 192 2.54 11.85 -7.22
CA TRP A 192 1.47 11.13 -6.50
C TRP A 192 1.72 10.99 -5.01
N GLY A 193 2.58 11.82 -4.44
CA GLY A 193 3.01 11.79 -3.04
C GLY A 193 4.28 10.99 -2.76
N TYR A 194 4.87 10.33 -3.78
CA TYR A 194 6.10 9.55 -3.57
C TYR A 194 7.36 10.41 -3.39
N GLN A 195 7.30 11.73 -3.62
CA GLN A 195 8.38 12.67 -3.32
C GLN A 195 7.98 13.55 -2.13
N SER A 196 7.91 12.95 -0.94
CA SER A 196 7.48 13.63 0.29
C SER A 196 8.48 14.68 0.75
N SER A 197 7.95 15.78 1.30
CA SER A 197 8.71 16.86 1.96
C SER A 197 8.29 17.06 3.42
N GLY A 198 7.06 16.67 3.79
CA GLY A 198 6.51 16.81 5.13
C GLY A 198 6.01 15.48 5.69
N PHE A 199 6.88 14.73 6.36
CA PHE A 199 6.61 13.35 6.81
C PHE A 199 5.58 13.23 7.94
N PHE A 200 5.27 14.33 8.64
CA PHE A 200 4.25 14.40 9.69
C PHE A 200 3.04 15.23 9.28
N ALA A 201 3.10 15.88 8.11
CA ALA A 201 2.02 16.73 7.62
C ALA A 201 1.10 15.96 6.68
N THR A 202 -0.21 16.00 6.96
CA THR A 202 -1.23 15.60 5.99
C THR A 202 -1.19 16.54 4.80
N SER A 203 -1.22 16.01 3.57
CA SER A 203 -1.26 16.85 2.38
C SER A 203 -2.48 17.77 2.39
N SER A 204 -2.21 19.05 2.41
CA SER A 204 -3.23 20.12 2.44
C SER A 204 -4.12 20.15 1.19
N ARG A 205 -3.74 19.40 0.14
CA ARG A 205 -4.55 19.21 -1.08
C ARG A 205 -5.86 18.50 -0.82
N PHE A 206 -5.88 17.62 0.19
CA PHE A 206 -7.00 16.71 0.45
C PHE A 206 -7.77 17.03 1.74
N GLY A 207 -7.33 18.02 2.49
CA GLY A 207 -7.97 18.46 3.73
C GLY A 207 -7.01 18.66 4.89
N SER A 208 -7.57 18.89 6.06
CA SER A 208 -6.80 19.05 7.30
C SER A 208 -6.44 17.69 7.93
N PRO A 209 -5.51 17.66 8.90
CA PRO A 209 -5.26 16.45 9.71
C PRO A 209 -6.53 15.92 10.39
N VAL A 210 -7.41 16.80 10.88
CA VAL A 210 -8.69 16.41 11.49
C VAL A 210 -9.64 15.78 10.46
N ASP A 211 -9.67 16.27 9.22
CA ASP A 211 -10.47 15.67 8.15
C ASP A 211 -10.01 14.24 7.85
N LEU A 212 -8.69 14.00 7.82
CA LEU A 212 -8.14 12.67 7.63
C LEU A 212 -8.46 11.73 8.80
N LYS A 213 -8.34 12.21 10.05
CA LYS A 213 -8.72 11.41 11.23
C LYS A 213 -10.20 11.01 11.16
N LYS A 214 -11.07 11.95 10.81
CA LYS A 214 -12.49 11.69 10.63
C LYS A 214 -12.77 10.72 9.47
N PHE A 215 -12.01 10.82 8.38
CA PHE A 215 -12.10 9.89 7.25
C PHE A 215 -11.78 8.44 7.69
N VAL A 216 -10.69 8.24 8.42
CA VAL A 216 -10.31 6.91 8.95
C VAL A 216 -11.36 6.40 9.93
N ASP A 217 -11.81 7.24 10.87
CA ASP A 217 -12.83 6.89 11.87
C ASP A 217 -14.14 6.42 11.21
N ILE A 218 -14.61 7.11 10.16
CA ILE A 218 -15.81 6.71 9.41
C ILE A 218 -15.63 5.34 8.73
N LEU A 219 -14.46 5.08 8.14
CA LEU A 219 -14.15 3.78 7.54
C LEU A 219 -14.19 2.67 8.60
N HIS A 220 -13.53 2.87 9.74
CA HIS A 220 -13.51 1.93 10.86
C HIS A 220 -14.90 1.64 11.43
N GLN A 221 -15.73 2.67 11.62
CA GLN A 221 -17.13 2.49 12.07
C GLN A 221 -17.96 1.65 11.09
N ASN A 222 -17.53 1.54 9.83
CA ASN A 222 -18.14 0.69 8.81
C ASN A 222 -17.43 -0.66 8.62
N GLY A 223 -16.46 -1.00 9.46
CA GLY A 223 -15.73 -2.27 9.42
C GLY A 223 -14.71 -2.37 8.29
N ILE A 224 -14.22 -1.22 7.79
CA ILE A 224 -13.23 -1.15 6.71
C ILE A 224 -11.89 -0.69 7.31
N GLY A 225 -10.85 -1.52 7.13
CA GLY A 225 -9.48 -1.16 7.53
C GLY A 225 -8.84 -0.15 6.57
N VAL A 226 -7.84 0.58 7.07
CA VAL A 226 -7.16 1.62 6.30
C VAL A 226 -5.65 1.43 6.36
N ILE A 227 -5.02 1.31 5.20
CA ILE A 227 -3.57 1.14 5.03
C ILE A 227 -3.02 2.44 4.42
N LEU A 228 -1.90 2.91 4.96
CA LEU A 228 -1.19 4.07 4.43
C LEU A 228 0.02 3.62 3.59
N ASP A 229 0.14 4.16 2.40
CA ASP A 229 1.36 4.02 1.61
C ASP A 229 2.38 5.10 2.03
N MET A 230 3.59 4.69 2.42
CA MET A 230 4.65 5.57 2.89
C MET A 230 5.97 5.32 2.18
N VAL A 231 6.69 6.40 1.93
CA VAL A 231 8.04 6.38 1.36
C VAL A 231 9.07 6.50 2.48
N ALA A 232 9.85 5.43 2.69
CA ALA A 232 10.93 5.43 3.68
C ALA A 232 12.34 5.46 3.04
N VAL A 233 12.44 5.34 1.72
CA VAL A 233 13.73 5.26 1.01
C VAL A 233 14.31 6.63 0.68
N HIS A 234 13.47 7.59 0.31
CA HIS A 234 13.92 8.91 -0.16
C HIS A 234 12.95 10.03 0.20
N PHE A 235 13.36 11.28 -0.06
CA PHE A 235 12.57 12.50 0.16
C PHE A 235 12.82 13.52 -0.96
N ALA A 236 11.90 14.48 -1.12
CA ALA A 236 12.01 15.54 -2.13
C ALA A 236 13.30 16.36 -1.97
N SER A 237 13.96 16.65 -3.08
CA SER A 237 15.23 17.38 -3.10
C SER A 237 15.09 18.91 -2.99
N ASP A 238 13.89 19.42 -2.75
CA ASP A 238 13.58 20.83 -2.65
C ASP A 238 14.33 21.50 -1.49
N TYR A 239 14.77 22.74 -1.71
CA TYR A 239 15.63 23.47 -0.77
C TYR A 239 14.94 23.80 0.56
N PHE A 240 13.61 23.95 0.56
CA PHE A 240 12.84 24.27 1.77
C PHE A 240 12.60 23.06 2.66
N GLY A 241 12.77 21.84 2.14
CA GLY A 241 12.57 20.57 2.87
C GLY A 241 13.84 20.09 3.59
N LEU A 242 13.99 18.76 3.62
CA LEU A 242 15.06 18.09 4.37
C LEU A 242 16.44 18.18 3.69
N ASN A 243 16.51 18.46 2.38
CA ASN A 243 17.75 18.54 1.62
C ASN A 243 18.69 19.60 2.20
N HIS A 244 19.91 19.20 2.60
CA HIS A 244 20.89 20.06 3.28
C HIS A 244 20.28 20.87 4.43
N PHE A 245 19.52 20.20 5.31
CA PHE A 245 18.65 20.87 6.25
C PHE A 245 19.38 21.88 7.15
N ASP A 246 20.50 21.49 7.74
CA ASP A 246 21.33 22.34 8.62
C ASP A 246 22.56 22.98 7.92
N GLY A 247 22.54 22.99 6.58
CA GLY A 247 23.64 23.41 5.71
C GLY A 247 24.56 22.24 5.32
N THR A 248 24.32 21.06 5.84
CA THR A 248 25.08 19.83 5.54
C THR A 248 24.15 18.70 5.12
N GLY A 249 24.69 17.54 4.73
CA GLY A 249 23.91 16.33 4.50
C GLY A 249 23.38 15.76 5.81
N MET A 250 22.43 16.44 6.46
CA MET A 250 21.89 16.01 7.76
C MET A 250 21.05 14.74 7.65
N TYR A 251 20.12 14.69 6.70
CA TYR A 251 19.22 13.52 6.47
C TYR A 251 19.74 12.58 5.39
N GLU A 252 20.51 13.09 4.44
CA GLU A 252 21.07 12.36 3.30
C GLU A 252 22.58 12.11 3.47
N SER A 253 23.11 11.20 2.65
CA SER A 253 24.56 10.95 2.58
C SER A 253 25.31 12.16 1.97
N ILE A 254 26.54 12.36 2.41
CA ILE A 254 27.46 13.33 1.79
C ILE A 254 28.06 12.80 0.47
N TYR A 255 27.98 11.49 0.23
CA TYR A 255 28.49 10.84 -0.98
C TYR A 255 27.43 10.87 -2.09
N PRO A 256 27.69 11.50 -3.25
CA PRO A 256 26.69 11.68 -4.32
C PRO A 256 26.06 10.39 -4.82
N ASP A 257 26.82 9.31 -4.93
CA ASP A 257 26.34 8.00 -5.42
C ASP A 257 25.43 7.26 -4.43
N LEU A 258 25.37 7.70 -3.17
CA LEU A 258 24.44 7.22 -2.15
C LEU A 258 23.30 8.22 -1.90
N LYS A 259 23.58 9.53 -2.12
CA LYS A 259 22.64 10.61 -1.88
C LYS A 259 21.47 10.60 -2.86
N TYR A 260 21.75 10.48 -4.16
CA TYR A 260 20.74 10.68 -5.19
C TYR A 260 20.03 9.39 -5.56
N SER A 261 18.70 9.43 -5.58
CA SER A 261 17.88 8.38 -6.17
C SER A 261 17.79 8.54 -7.69
N GLU A 262 17.33 7.51 -8.39
CA GLU A 262 17.05 7.59 -9.84
C GLU A 262 15.83 8.47 -10.18
N TRP A 263 14.99 8.80 -9.19
CA TRP A 263 13.80 9.65 -9.35
C TRP A 263 14.07 11.14 -9.09
N GLY A 264 15.34 11.55 -8.97
CA GLY A 264 15.69 12.96 -8.73
C GLY A 264 15.47 13.45 -7.30
N SER A 265 15.23 12.55 -6.36
CA SER A 265 15.09 12.79 -4.92
C SER A 265 16.35 12.40 -4.16
N ASN A 266 16.40 12.67 -2.87
CA ASN A 266 17.53 12.32 -2.01
C ASN A 266 17.21 11.11 -1.15
N ASN A 267 18.11 10.12 -1.08
CA ASN A 267 17.98 8.97 -0.21
C ASN A 267 18.29 9.35 1.25
N PHE A 268 17.53 8.75 2.18
CA PHE A 268 17.84 8.82 3.60
C PHE A 268 19.14 8.06 3.93
N ASP A 269 19.90 8.60 4.87
CA ASP A 269 21.12 7.98 5.40
C ASP A 269 20.86 7.35 6.79
N TYR A 270 20.44 6.09 6.81
CA TYR A 270 20.11 5.38 8.04
C TYR A 270 21.33 4.92 8.86
N SER A 271 22.55 5.24 8.44
CA SER A 271 23.72 5.15 9.32
C SER A 271 23.64 6.14 10.50
N LYS A 272 22.84 7.21 10.33
CA LYS A 272 22.65 8.29 11.31
C LYS A 272 21.51 7.99 12.28
N GLY A 273 21.78 8.09 13.59
CA GLY A 273 20.79 7.79 14.62
C GLY A 273 19.54 8.65 14.54
N HIS A 274 19.69 9.97 14.41
CA HIS A 274 18.54 10.89 14.32
C HIS A 274 17.66 10.63 13.07
N VAL A 275 18.22 10.13 11.96
CA VAL A 275 17.45 9.77 10.77
C VAL A 275 16.60 8.51 11.03
N ARG A 276 17.19 7.51 11.71
CA ARG A 276 16.42 6.33 12.16
C ARG A 276 15.26 6.71 13.06
N SER A 277 15.54 7.56 14.08
CA SER A 277 14.49 8.04 15.00
C SER A 277 13.44 8.89 14.30
N PHE A 278 13.83 9.73 13.32
CA PHE A 278 12.90 10.52 12.53
C PHE A 278 11.88 9.63 11.83
N MET A 279 12.34 8.62 11.11
CA MET A 279 11.44 7.73 10.37
C MET A 279 10.61 6.83 11.30
N LYS A 280 11.20 6.27 12.37
CA LYS A 280 10.42 5.52 13.38
C LYS A 280 9.33 6.39 14.01
N SER A 281 9.64 7.66 14.29
CA SER A 281 8.65 8.60 14.81
C SER A 281 7.53 8.91 13.81
N ALA A 282 7.84 8.99 12.51
CA ALA A 282 6.83 9.19 11.48
C ALA A 282 5.86 7.99 11.41
N PHE A 283 6.38 6.76 11.41
CA PHE A 283 5.53 5.56 11.43
C PHE A 283 4.64 5.49 12.67
N SER A 284 5.21 5.66 13.87
CA SER A 284 4.43 5.69 15.12
C SER A 284 3.37 6.79 15.09
N TYR A 285 3.72 7.98 14.60
CA TYR A 285 2.79 9.11 14.51
C TYR A 285 1.55 8.79 13.65
N TRP A 286 1.72 8.20 12.48
CA TRP A 286 0.60 7.84 11.61
C TRP A 286 -0.26 6.72 12.19
N ILE A 287 0.34 5.75 12.86
CA ILE A 287 -0.39 4.65 13.51
C ILE A 287 -1.15 5.15 14.74
N GLU A 288 -0.49 5.91 15.62
CA GLU A 288 -1.05 6.31 16.92
C GLU A 288 -2.04 7.47 16.81
N ASN A 289 -1.78 8.44 15.92
CA ASN A 289 -2.60 9.64 15.84
C ASN A 289 -3.69 9.55 14.76
N PHE A 290 -3.57 8.64 13.80
CA PHE A 290 -4.55 8.48 12.71
C PHE A 290 -5.19 7.10 12.67
N HIS A 291 -4.77 6.18 13.53
CA HIS A 291 -5.28 4.81 13.66
C HIS A 291 -5.13 3.94 12.40
N PHE A 292 -4.14 4.18 11.54
CA PHE A 292 -3.89 3.32 10.40
C PHE A 292 -3.62 1.86 10.82
N ASP A 293 -4.22 0.91 10.09
CA ASP A 293 -4.17 -0.53 10.37
C ASP A 293 -2.96 -1.21 9.76
N GLY A 294 -2.33 -0.52 8.84
CA GLY A 294 -1.11 -0.99 8.20
C GLY A 294 -0.37 0.14 7.49
N ILE A 295 0.90 -0.11 7.24
CA ILE A 295 1.74 0.76 6.40
C ILE A 295 2.37 -0.09 5.31
N ARG A 296 2.12 0.27 4.06
CA ARG A 296 2.87 -0.23 2.90
C ARG A 296 4.10 0.64 2.73
N ILE A 297 5.27 0.02 2.65
CA ILE A 297 6.54 0.71 2.45
C ILE A 297 6.96 0.57 1.00
N ASP A 298 7.07 1.72 0.32
CA ASP A 298 7.45 1.86 -1.06
C ASP A 298 8.92 1.50 -1.30
N ALA A 299 9.21 0.86 -2.44
CA ALA A 299 10.55 0.62 -2.97
C ALA A 299 11.55 0.02 -1.97
N VAL A 300 11.14 -0.99 -1.20
CA VAL A 300 11.99 -1.65 -0.19
C VAL A 300 13.26 -2.25 -0.81
N SER A 301 13.21 -2.71 -2.06
CA SER A 301 14.39 -3.19 -2.80
C SER A 301 15.51 -2.15 -2.88
N TYR A 302 15.17 -0.84 -2.93
CA TYR A 302 16.13 0.27 -2.91
C TYR A 302 16.71 0.55 -1.51
N MET A 303 16.06 0.05 -0.47
CA MET A 303 16.62 0.04 0.88
C MET A 303 17.52 -1.18 1.10
N ILE A 304 17.13 -2.33 0.55
CA ILE A 304 17.89 -3.60 0.69
C ILE A 304 19.23 -3.53 -0.05
N HIS A 305 19.21 -3.05 -1.27
CA HIS A 305 20.39 -2.95 -2.12
C HIS A 305 20.73 -1.50 -2.43
N TYR A 306 22.02 -1.19 -2.57
CA TYR A 306 22.45 0.15 -2.97
C TYR A 306 21.79 0.57 -4.29
N ASN A 307 20.88 1.58 -4.23
CA ASN A 307 20.06 2.06 -5.34
C ASN A 307 19.30 0.92 -6.07
N GLY A 308 18.73 -0.02 -5.35
CA GLY A 308 17.95 -1.14 -5.89
C GLY A 308 18.75 -2.15 -6.71
N ASN A 309 20.06 -1.99 -6.80
CA ASN A 309 20.92 -2.82 -7.64
C ASN A 309 21.66 -3.89 -6.82
N LYS A 310 21.21 -5.16 -6.95
CA LYS A 310 21.81 -6.28 -6.21
C LYS A 310 23.30 -6.50 -6.47
N TYR A 311 23.80 -6.10 -7.64
CA TYR A 311 25.23 -6.21 -7.98
C TYR A 311 26.11 -5.19 -7.26
N ARG A 312 25.51 -4.14 -6.69
CA ARG A 312 26.20 -3.17 -5.81
C ARG A 312 26.30 -3.69 -4.36
N GLY A 313 25.62 -4.77 -4.03
CA GLY A 313 25.62 -5.40 -2.71
C GLY A 313 24.46 -4.97 -1.82
N VAL A 314 24.41 -5.54 -0.61
CA VAL A 314 23.40 -5.29 0.41
C VAL A 314 23.78 -4.06 1.23
N HIS A 315 22.82 -3.17 1.47
CA HIS A 315 22.99 -1.98 2.30
C HIS A 315 22.68 -2.32 3.77
N TYR A 316 23.68 -2.78 4.52
CA TYR A 316 23.49 -3.29 5.87
C TYR A 316 22.94 -2.27 6.87
N ASP A 317 23.26 -0.98 6.74
CA ASP A 317 22.69 0.05 7.64
C ASP A 317 21.17 0.14 7.43
N ASN A 318 20.71 0.07 6.19
CA ASN A 318 19.28 0.07 5.88
C ASN A 318 18.61 -1.24 6.33
N ILE A 319 19.26 -2.41 6.14
CA ILE A 319 18.76 -3.70 6.65
C ILE A 319 18.57 -3.64 8.17
N ASN A 320 19.55 -3.14 8.89
CA ASN A 320 19.47 -3.00 10.34
C ASN A 320 18.35 -2.02 10.75
N PHE A 321 18.20 -0.93 9.99
CA PHE A 321 17.11 0.02 10.23
C PHE A 321 15.74 -0.62 9.98
N ILE A 322 15.54 -1.35 8.87
CA ILE A 322 14.27 -2.04 8.57
C ILE A 322 13.89 -2.99 9.70
N LYS A 323 14.84 -3.80 10.17
CA LYS A 323 14.62 -4.72 11.30
C LYS A 323 14.21 -3.97 12.56
N ASP A 324 14.96 -2.93 12.93
CA ASP A 324 14.70 -2.11 14.11
C ASP A 324 13.35 -1.36 14.02
N LEU A 325 13.00 -0.85 12.83
CA LEU A 325 11.69 -0.23 12.58
C LEU A 325 10.56 -1.23 12.80
N ASN A 326 10.64 -2.39 12.13
CA ASN A 326 9.59 -3.40 12.18
C ASN A 326 9.40 -3.96 13.59
N GLU A 327 10.49 -4.24 14.32
CA GLU A 327 10.43 -4.67 15.74
C GLU A 327 9.85 -3.57 16.64
N THR A 328 10.24 -2.31 16.43
CA THR A 328 9.72 -1.17 17.21
C THR A 328 8.20 -1.05 17.04
N ILE A 329 7.71 -1.11 15.80
CA ILE A 329 6.28 -1.00 15.51
C ILE A 329 5.52 -2.23 16.05
N HIS A 330 6.00 -3.45 15.79
CA HIS A 330 5.31 -4.66 16.25
C HIS A 330 5.26 -4.79 17.78
N LYS A 331 6.27 -4.25 18.47
CA LYS A 331 6.27 -4.23 19.94
C LYS A 331 5.22 -3.27 20.50
N ALA A 332 5.05 -2.11 19.87
CA ALA A 332 4.07 -1.10 20.29
C ALA A 332 2.64 -1.44 19.79
N HIS A 333 2.54 -1.96 18.57
CA HIS A 333 1.31 -2.19 17.84
C HIS A 333 1.34 -3.59 17.15
N PRO A 334 1.16 -4.67 17.93
CA PRO A 334 1.30 -6.04 17.41
C PRO A 334 0.24 -6.45 16.37
N ASP A 335 -0.83 -5.69 16.28
CA ASP A 335 -1.99 -5.87 15.42
C ASP A 335 -1.92 -5.05 14.10
N VAL A 336 -0.92 -4.18 13.95
CA VAL A 336 -0.70 -3.37 12.75
C VAL A 336 0.13 -4.12 11.71
N MET A 337 -0.26 -4.03 10.44
CA MET A 337 0.42 -4.67 9.32
C MET A 337 1.56 -3.81 8.78
N LEU A 338 2.72 -4.42 8.52
CA LEU A 338 3.81 -3.82 7.75
C LEU A 338 3.99 -4.59 6.45
N ILE A 339 3.83 -3.90 5.33
CA ILE A 339 3.76 -4.47 3.99
C ILE A 339 4.94 -3.94 3.17
N ALA A 340 5.75 -4.83 2.59
CA ALA A 340 6.86 -4.44 1.72
C ALA A 340 6.45 -4.45 0.26
N GLU A 341 6.67 -3.35 -0.45
CA GLU A 341 6.80 -3.39 -1.90
C GLU A 341 8.27 -3.65 -2.22
N ASP A 342 8.58 -4.88 -2.58
CA ASP A 342 9.94 -5.33 -2.81
C ASP A 342 10.04 -6.21 -4.06
N SER A 343 10.82 -5.76 -5.04
CA SER A 343 11.09 -6.47 -6.30
C SER A 343 12.35 -7.34 -6.26
N SER A 344 13.04 -7.37 -5.12
CA SER A 344 14.29 -8.14 -4.98
C SER A 344 14.05 -9.62 -4.69
N ASP A 345 15.10 -10.42 -4.89
CA ASP A 345 15.19 -11.82 -4.48
C ASP A 345 15.79 -11.98 -3.07
N TYR A 346 15.80 -10.91 -2.26
CA TYR A 346 16.28 -10.97 -0.88
C TYR A 346 15.39 -11.89 -0.04
N PRO A 347 16.00 -12.85 0.70
CA PRO A 347 15.22 -13.87 1.40
C PRO A 347 14.61 -13.36 2.72
N LEU A 348 13.55 -14.04 3.15
CA LEU A 348 12.94 -13.84 4.47
C LEU A 348 12.49 -12.39 4.73
N VAL A 349 11.98 -11.70 3.72
CA VAL A 349 11.43 -10.34 3.88
C VAL A 349 10.30 -10.38 4.91
N THR A 350 9.44 -11.40 4.87
CA THR A 350 8.36 -11.62 5.84
C THR A 350 8.74 -12.57 6.98
N GLY A 351 9.99 -12.98 7.06
CA GLY A 351 10.51 -13.79 8.15
C GLY A 351 10.71 -12.97 9.42
N LYS A 352 10.65 -13.62 10.58
CA LYS A 352 10.90 -12.97 11.86
C LYS A 352 12.34 -12.46 11.95
N VAL A 353 12.54 -11.33 12.63
CA VAL A 353 13.88 -10.74 12.82
C VAL A 353 14.80 -11.67 13.62
N GLU A 354 14.26 -12.35 14.64
CA GLU A 354 15.01 -13.35 15.42
C GLU A 354 15.52 -14.55 14.59
N ASP A 355 14.85 -14.87 13.48
CA ASP A 355 15.23 -15.92 12.54
C ASP A 355 16.08 -15.39 11.37
N GLY A 356 16.49 -14.12 11.42
CA GLY A 356 17.30 -13.45 10.40
C GLY A 356 16.51 -12.69 9.33
N GLY A 357 15.17 -12.76 9.36
CA GLY A 357 14.30 -12.05 8.44
C GLY A 357 14.22 -10.54 8.65
N LEU A 358 13.47 -9.84 7.81
CA LEU A 358 13.29 -8.39 7.90
C LEU A 358 12.11 -7.98 8.79
N GLY A 359 11.20 -8.89 9.11
CA GLY A 359 10.09 -8.66 10.04
C GLY A 359 8.85 -8.03 9.42
N PHE A 360 8.71 -7.96 8.10
CA PHE A 360 7.45 -7.56 7.48
C PHE A 360 6.35 -8.61 7.69
N ASP A 361 5.11 -8.18 7.68
CA ASP A 361 3.97 -9.09 7.73
C ASP A 361 3.64 -9.65 6.35
N TYR A 362 3.73 -8.79 5.32
CA TYR A 362 3.44 -9.13 3.94
C TYR A 362 4.47 -8.53 2.98
N LYS A 363 4.55 -9.16 1.80
CA LYS A 363 5.31 -8.68 0.64
C LYS A 363 4.42 -8.70 -0.60
N TRP A 364 4.47 -7.68 -1.45
CA TRP A 364 3.84 -7.74 -2.77
C TRP A 364 4.55 -8.77 -3.65
N ASP A 365 3.80 -9.67 -4.30
CA ASP A 365 4.34 -10.61 -5.27
C ASP A 365 4.43 -9.97 -6.65
N LEU A 366 5.47 -9.18 -6.86
CA LEU A 366 5.73 -8.54 -8.14
C LEU A 366 6.16 -9.56 -9.21
N GLY A 367 6.71 -10.71 -8.81
CA GLY A 367 7.04 -11.83 -9.70
C GLY A 367 5.77 -12.43 -10.30
N TRP A 368 4.79 -12.79 -9.46
CA TRP A 368 3.47 -13.26 -9.90
C TRP A 368 2.80 -12.25 -10.82
N MET A 369 2.78 -10.98 -10.43
CA MET A 369 2.15 -9.92 -11.20
C MET A 369 2.76 -9.80 -12.61
N ASN A 370 4.09 -9.68 -12.69
CA ASN A 370 4.80 -9.54 -13.98
C ASN A 370 4.60 -10.76 -14.88
N ASP A 371 4.74 -11.97 -14.35
CA ASP A 371 4.59 -13.20 -15.10
C ASP A 371 3.15 -13.40 -15.59
N THR A 372 2.18 -13.17 -14.71
CA THR A 372 0.75 -13.27 -15.05
C THR A 372 0.37 -12.27 -16.13
N LEU A 373 0.71 -11.00 -16.00
CA LEU A 373 0.39 -9.99 -17.00
C LEU A 373 1.10 -10.26 -18.34
N ARG A 374 2.32 -10.77 -18.30
CA ARG A 374 3.03 -11.19 -19.53
C ARG A 374 2.31 -12.35 -20.23
N TYR A 375 1.80 -13.32 -19.46
CA TYR A 375 1.02 -14.43 -20.02
C TYR A 375 -0.24 -13.94 -20.73
N PHE A 376 -1.01 -13.05 -20.09
CA PHE A 376 -2.25 -12.53 -20.68
C PHE A 376 -2.02 -11.61 -21.89
N LYS A 377 -0.86 -10.93 -21.96
CA LYS A 377 -0.46 -10.16 -23.16
C LYS A 377 -0.12 -11.04 -24.35
N THR A 378 0.26 -12.30 -24.10
CA THR A 378 0.60 -13.26 -25.14
C THR A 378 -0.67 -13.76 -25.84
N ASP A 379 -0.68 -13.75 -27.17
CA ASP A 379 -1.79 -14.31 -27.93
C ASP A 379 -2.02 -15.78 -27.57
N SER A 380 -3.28 -16.18 -27.48
CA SER A 380 -3.66 -17.50 -26.96
C SER A 380 -3.01 -18.66 -27.70
N ILE A 381 -2.76 -18.53 -28.99
CA ILE A 381 -2.09 -19.56 -29.80
C ILE A 381 -0.62 -19.80 -29.36
N ASN A 382 0.02 -18.78 -28.80
CA ASN A 382 1.42 -18.84 -28.35
C ASN A 382 1.55 -19.21 -26.87
N ARG A 383 0.45 -19.34 -26.11
CA ARG A 383 0.47 -19.64 -24.68
C ARG A 383 1.01 -21.03 -24.36
N ILE A 384 1.05 -21.93 -25.33
CA ILE A 384 1.65 -23.25 -25.22
C ILE A 384 3.10 -23.19 -24.69
N ASP A 385 3.86 -22.15 -25.07
CA ASP A 385 5.26 -21.95 -24.67
C ASP A 385 5.42 -21.13 -23.37
N TYR A 386 4.31 -20.66 -22.80
CA TYR A 386 4.34 -19.72 -21.65
C TYR A 386 3.68 -20.27 -20.38
N GLN A 387 3.42 -21.58 -20.29
CA GLN A 387 2.78 -22.22 -19.12
C GLN A 387 3.47 -21.87 -17.80
N GLY A 388 4.82 -21.81 -17.81
CA GLY A 388 5.62 -21.43 -16.67
C GLY A 388 5.27 -20.06 -16.08
N LYS A 389 4.67 -19.15 -16.86
CA LYS A 389 4.27 -17.83 -16.38
C LYS A 389 3.07 -17.88 -15.43
N ILE A 390 2.29 -18.94 -15.44
CA ILE A 390 1.16 -19.15 -14.53
C ILE A 390 1.56 -20.03 -13.33
N ASN A 391 2.27 -21.12 -13.56
CA ASN A 391 2.51 -22.10 -12.51
C ASN A 391 3.80 -21.85 -11.70
N PHE A 392 4.74 -21.04 -12.20
CA PHE A 392 6.04 -20.83 -11.55
C PHE A 392 5.93 -20.18 -10.18
N SER A 393 4.96 -19.29 -9.95
CA SER A 393 4.75 -18.64 -8.65
C SER A 393 4.63 -19.64 -7.50
N MET A 394 4.00 -20.80 -7.73
CA MET A 394 3.83 -21.81 -6.69
C MET A 394 5.13 -22.50 -6.26
N PHE A 395 6.24 -22.38 -7.00
CA PHE A 395 7.54 -22.91 -6.58
C PHE A 395 8.17 -22.10 -5.43
N TYR A 396 7.87 -20.80 -5.35
CA TYR A 396 8.44 -19.92 -4.33
C TYR A 396 7.38 -19.33 -3.37
N PHE A 397 6.10 -19.52 -3.67
CA PHE A 397 5.00 -18.84 -2.98
C PHE A 397 5.07 -18.98 -1.46
N TYR A 398 5.41 -20.16 -0.94
CA TYR A 398 5.45 -20.40 0.51
C TYR A 398 6.73 -19.89 1.20
N ASN A 399 7.63 -19.24 0.47
CA ASN A 399 8.82 -18.62 1.07
C ASN A 399 8.50 -17.30 1.78
N GLU A 400 7.43 -16.64 1.38
CA GLU A 400 6.99 -15.35 1.92
C GLU A 400 5.46 -15.30 2.08
N ARG A 401 4.97 -14.36 2.86
CA ARG A 401 3.53 -14.07 2.91
C ARG A 401 3.19 -13.01 1.87
N PHE A 402 2.72 -13.47 0.72
CA PHE A 402 2.48 -12.62 -0.43
C PHE A 402 1.08 -11.99 -0.46
N ILE A 403 1.03 -10.74 -0.95
CA ILE A 403 -0.15 -10.07 -1.50
C ILE A 403 0.02 -10.06 -3.01
N LEU A 404 -1.03 -10.38 -3.76
CA LEU A 404 -1.05 -10.40 -5.23
C LEU A 404 -1.52 -9.03 -5.74
N PRO A 405 -0.60 -8.13 -6.17
CA PRO A 405 -0.97 -6.77 -6.54
C PRO A 405 -1.37 -6.66 -8.00
N LEU A 406 -2.46 -5.95 -8.26
CA LEU A 406 -2.75 -5.29 -9.52
C LEU A 406 -2.87 -3.79 -9.23
N SER A 407 -1.72 -3.17 -8.97
CA SER A 407 -1.58 -1.84 -8.39
C SER A 407 -1.61 -0.71 -9.44
N HIS A 408 -1.54 0.54 -8.95
CA HIS A 408 -1.45 1.74 -9.78
C HIS A 408 -0.28 1.71 -10.76
N ASP A 409 0.86 1.13 -10.38
CA ASP A 409 2.07 1.08 -11.20
C ASP A 409 1.85 0.37 -12.54
N GLU A 410 0.86 -0.52 -12.62
CA GLU A 410 0.61 -1.29 -13.83
C GLU A 410 -0.29 -0.57 -14.85
N VAL A 411 -0.88 0.56 -14.48
CA VAL A 411 -1.85 1.28 -15.33
C VAL A 411 -1.45 2.74 -15.61
N VAL A 412 -0.15 3.00 -15.61
CA VAL A 412 0.48 4.32 -15.84
C VAL A 412 1.69 4.21 -16.77
N HIS A 413 2.24 5.33 -17.17
CA HIS A 413 3.51 5.43 -17.91
C HIS A 413 3.54 4.61 -19.21
N LEU A 414 2.48 4.69 -19.99
CA LEU A 414 2.30 3.99 -21.28
C LEU A 414 2.24 2.45 -21.15
N LYS A 415 1.98 1.95 -19.95
CA LYS A 415 1.73 0.51 -19.75
C LYS A 415 0.33 0.08 -20.20
N GLY A 416 -0.60 1.03 -20.39
CA GLY A 416 -2.01 0.80 -20.74
C GLY A 416 -2.87 0.40 -19.56
N ALA A 417 -4.18 0.58 -19.64
CA ALA A 417 -5.13 0.10 -18.64
C ALA A 417 -5.12 -1.44 -18.54
N MET A 418 -5.65 -1.99 -17.45
CA MET A 418 -5.62 -3.44 -17.21
C MET A 418 -6.25 -4.25 -18.35
N ILE A 419 -7.39 -3.83 -18.88
CA ILE A 419 -8.04 -4.50 -20.01
C ILE A 419 -7.19 -4.46 -21.30
N ASN A 420 -6.37 -3.42 -21.49
CA ASN A 420 -5.51 -3.29 -22.66
C ASN A 420 -4.31 -4.25 -22.64
N LYS A 421 -4.06 -4.90 -21.50
CA LYS A 421 -3.06 -5.96 -21.38
C LYS A 421 -3.57 -7.31 -21.87
N MET A 422 -4.88 -7.45 -22.09
CA MET A 422 -5.47 -8.68 -22.64
C MET A 422 -5.29 -8.71 -24.17
N SER A 423 -4.89 -9.86 -24.70
CA SER A 423 -4.78 -10.08 -26.15
C SER A 423 -6.16 -10.28 -26.81
N GLY A 424 -6.23 -10.24 -28.14
CA GLY A 424 -7.42 -10.58 -28.90
C GLY A 424 -8.41 -9.42 -29.14
N SER A 425 -9.62 -9.77 -29.55
CA SER A 425 -10.72 -8.85 -29.86
C SER A 425 -11.27 -8.16 -28.60
N TYR A 426 -12.11 -7.14 -28.81
CA TYR A 426 -12.79 -6.43 -27.72
C TYR A 426 -13.53 -7.38 -26.77
N GLU A 427 -14.29 -8.32 -27.30
CA GLU A 427 -15.06 -9.29 -26.49
C GLU A 427 -14.12 -10.28 -25.77
N GLU A 428 -13.09 -10.75 -26.45
CA GLU A 428 -12.10 -11.66 -25.87
C GLU A 428 -11.34 -11.01 -24.71
N LYS A 429 -11.08 -9.70 -24.78
CA LYS A 429 -10.44 -8.96 -23.68
C LYS A 429 -11.24 -9.02 -22.38
N PHE A 430 -12.56 -8.84 -22.45
CA PHE A 430 -13.42 -8.95 -21.24
C PHE A 430 -13.47 -10.38 -20.70
N LYS A 431 -13.53 -11.40 -21.56
CA LYS A 431 -13.45 -12.81 -21.13
C LYS A 431 -12.11 -13.09 -20.42
N GLN A 432 -11.00 -12.63 -20.99
CA GLN A 432 -9.68 -12.83 -20.41
C GLN A 432 -9.46 -12.01 -19.13
N LEU A 433 -10.04 -10.82 -19.04
CA LEU A 433 -9.98 -10.03 -17.80
C LEU A 433 -10.72 -10.75 -16.66
N LYS A 434 -11.85 -11.40 -16.94
CA LYS A 434 -12.53 -12.27 -15.97
C LYS A 434 -11.67 -13.47 -15.58
N LEU A 435 -10.94 -14.09 -16.51
CA LEU A 435 -9.96 -15.14 -16.21
C LEU A 435 -8.85 -14.65 -15.28
N LEU A 436 -8.25 -13.50 -15.58
CA LEU A 436 -7.20 -12.90 -14.77
C LEU A 436 -7.67 -12.69 -13.31
N TYR A 437 -8.84 -12.08 -13.13
CA TYR A 437 -9.36 -11.84 -11.78
C TYR A 437 -9.79 -13.12 -11.06
N THR A 438 -10.34 -14.11 -11.78
CA THR A 438 -10.60 -15.42 -11.16
C THR A 438 -9.31 -16.06 -10.69
N TYR A 439 -8.25 -16.02 -11.50
CA TYR A 439 -6.94 -16.54 -11.12
C TYR A 439 -6.37 -15.78 -9.91
N GLN A 440 -6.39 -14.43 -9.90
CA GLN A 440 -5.95 -13.65 -8.75
C GLN A 440 -6.73 -14.00 -7.48
N MET A 441 -8.08 -14.01 -7.55
CA MET A 441 -8.93 -14.16 -6.38
C MET A 441 -8.92 -15.58 -5.80
N THR A 442 -8.59 -16.58 -6.60
CA THR A 442 -8.55 -17.99 -6.17
C THR A 442 -7.13 -18.54 -5.96
N HIS A 443 -6.08 -17.88 -6.46
CA HIS A 443 -4.68 -18.20 -6.13
C HIS A 443 -4.42 -17.95 -4.63
N PRO A 444 -3.55 -18.72 -3.95
CA PRO A 444 -3.12 -18.39 -2.58
C PRO A 444 -2.56 -16.97 -2.46
N GLY A 445 -2.72 -16.37 -1.27
CA GLY A 445 -2.24 -15.02 -0.96
C GLY A 445 -3.35 -13.98 -0.88
N LYS A 446 -3.04 -12.85 -0.26
CA LYS A 446 -3.98 -11.72 -0.12
C LYS A 446 -4.08 -10.94 -1.43
N LYS A 447 -5.05 -10.04 -1.55
CA LYS A 447 -5.42 -9.41 -2.82
C LYS A 447 -5.30 -7.91 -2.75
N LEU A 448 -4.81 -7.30 -3.83
CA LEU A 448 -4.84 -5.85 -4.01
C LEU A 448 -5.27 -5.51 -5.43
N ASN A 449 -6.20 -4.58 -5.55
CA ASN A 449 -6.68 -4.04 -6.80
C ASN A 449 -6.71 -2.52 -6.76
N PHE A 450 -6.15 -1.89 -7.79
CA PHE A 450 -6.19 -0.44 -7.94
C PHE A 450 -7.53 0.03 -8.51
N MET A 451 -8.02 1.16 -8.00
CA MET A 451 -9.26 1.80 -8.40
C MET A 451 -9.39 1.95 -9.92
N GLY A 452 -10.56 1.60 -10.45
CA GLY A 452 -10.89 1.66 -11.89
C GLY A 452 -10.59 0.38 -12.67
N ASN A 453 -9.72 -0.49 -12.17
CA ASN A 453 -9.48 -1.79 -12.79
C ASN A 453 -10.75 -2.66 -12.80
N GLU A 454 -11.53 -2.60 -11.70
CA GLU A 454 -12.75 -3.38 -11.50
C GLU A 454 -13.93 -2.97 -12.37
N ILE A 455 -13.83 -1.85 -13.07
CA ILE A 455 -14.81 -1.42 -14.08
C ILE A 455 -14.28 -1.52 -15.50
N ALA A 456 -13.10 -2.14 -15.68
CA ALA A 456 -12.44 -2.34 -16.97
C ALA A 456 -12.24 -1.04 -17.76
N THR A 457 -11.79 0.04 -17.12
CA THR A 457 -11.50 1.29 -17.83
C THR A 457 -10.49 1.07 -18.95
N PHE A 458 -10.65 1.75 -20.10
CA PHE A 458 -9.72 1.68 -21.22
C PHE A 458 -8.58 2.69 -21.12
N ASP A 459 -8.78 3.75 -20.34
CA ASP A 459 -7.79 4.81 -20.16
C ASP A 459 -6.82 4.43 -19.04
N GLU A 460 -5.55 4.79 -19.23
CA GLU A 460 -4.58 4.79 -18.14
C GLU A 460 -5.07 5.72 -17.02
N TRP A 461 -4.69 5.41 -15.79
CA TRP A 461 -4.99 6.29 -14.68
C TRP A 461 -4.35 7.68 -14.88
N ASN A 462 -5.13 8.70 -14.56
CA ASN A 462 -4.74 10.10 -14.60
C ASN A 462 -5.09 10.77 -13.27
N GLU A 463 -4.07 11.19 -12.53
CA GLU A 463 -4.22 11.83 -11.22
C GLU A 463 -5.03 13.14 -11.26
N ASN A 464 -5.13 13.76 -12.43
CA ASN A 464 -5.86 15.03 -12.62
C ASN A 464 -7.35 14.86 -12.98
N ALA A 465 -7.82 13.62 -13.16
CA ALA A 465 -9.19 13.33 -13.54
C ALA A 465 -9.84 12.32 -12.58
N SER A 466 -11.15 12.42 -12.39
CA SER A 466 -11.91 11.33 -11.75
C SER A 466 -11.84 10.07 -12.58
N ILE A 467 -11.97 8.91 -11.92
CA ILE A 467 -12.33 7.69 -12.60
C ILE A 467 -13.60 7.93 -13.43
N ASN A 468 -13.62 7.42 -14.65
CA ASN A 468 -14.79 7.53 -15.54
C ASN A 468 -15.88 6.53 -15.10
N TRP A 469 -16.59 6.84 -14.02
CA TRP A 469 -17.69 6.02 -13.52
C TRP A 469 -18.85 5.86 -14.51
N ASP A 470 -18.98 6.79 -15.47
CA ASP A 470 -20.01 6.74 -16.50
C ASP A 470 -19.87 5.54 -17.45
N ILE A 471 -18.71 4.89 -17.48
CA ILE A 471 -18.49 3.68 -18.28
C ILE A 471 -19.41 2.53 -17.86
N LEU A 472 -19.87 2.51 -16.60
CA LEU A 472 -20.83 1.52 -16.09
C LEU A 472 -22.23 1.61 -16.73
N LYS A 473 -22.52 2.65 -17.51
CA LYS A 473 -23.75 2.71 -18.35
C LYS A 473 -23.72 1.72 -19.51
N PHE A 474 -22.55 1.21 -19.86
CA PHE A 474 -22.40 0.22 -20.93
C PHE A 474 -22.49 -1.20 -20.35
N PRO A 475 -23.38 -2.06 -20.87
CA PRO A 475 -23.66 -3.38 -20.28
C PRO A 475 -22.42 -4.23 -20.01
N VAL A 476 -21.46 -4.26 -20.94
CA VAL A 476 -20.26 -5.10 -20.81
C VAL A 476 -19.39 -4.70 -19.61
N HIS A 477 -19.32 -3.41 -19.27
CA HIS A 477 -18.59 -2.92 -18.10
C HIS A 477 -19.36 -3.18 -16.80
N ASP A 478 -20.69 -3.02 -16.82
CA ASP A 478 -21.55 -3.34 -15.68
C ASP A 478 -21.55 -4.85 -15.38
N ASP A 479 -21.59 -5.69 -16.43
CA ASP A 479 -21.47 -7.14 -16.32
C ASP A 479 -20.13 -7.56 -15.71
N PHE A 480 -19.04 -6.93 -16.14
CA PHE A 480 -17.71 -7.18 -15.57
C PHE A 480 -17.65 -6.71 -14.10
N HIS A 481 -18.17 -5.55 -13.80
CA HIS A 481 -18.22 -5.00 -12.43
C HIS A 481 -19.00 -5.92 -11.48
N ARG A 482 -20.15 -6.44 -11.92
CA ARG A 482 -20.92 -7.45 -11.15
C ARG A 482 -20.12 -8.75 -10.96
N PHE A 483 -19.39 -9.18 -11.97
CA PHE A 483 -18.51 -10.34 -11.86
C PHE A 483 -17.43 -10.14 -10.78
N ILE A 484 -16.75 -8.99 -10.76
CA ILE A 484 -15.75 -8.66 -9.72
C ILE A 484 -16.38 -8.61 -8.33
N LYS A 485 -17.56 -8.01 -8.21
CA LYS A 485 -18.31 -7.97 -6.94
C LYS A 485 -18.57 -9.38 -6.38
N ASP A 486 -19.01 -10.31 -7.22
CA ASP A 486 -19.30 -11.68 -6.80
C ASP A 486 -18.04 -12.50 -6.54
N LEU A 487 -16.95 -12.27 -7.28
CA LEU A 487 -15.63 -12.85 -6.96
C LEU A 487 -15.09 -12.36 -5.63
N ASN A 488 -15.17 -11.08 -5.37
CA ASN A 488 -14.76 -10.50 -4.08
C ASN A 488 -15.59 -11.08 -2.93
N LYS A 489 -16.90 -11.25 -3.16
CA LYS A 489 -17.79 -11.88 -2.18
C LYS A 489 -17.41 -13.34 -1.92
N LEU A 490 -17.13 -14.11 -2.96
CA LEU A 490 -16.66 -15.49 -2.86
C LEU A 490 -15.37 -15.55 -2.03
N TYR A 491 -14.38 -14.73 -2.34
CA TYR A 491 -13.13 -14.66 -1.59
C TYR A 491 -13.36 -14.31 -0.11
N LYS A 492 -14.24 -13.36 0.16
CA LYS A 492 -14.52 -12.89 1.52
C LYS A 492 -15.23 -13.93 2.38
N ASP A 493 -16.15 -14.70 1.79
CA ASP A 493 -17.07 -15.57 2.52
C ASP A 493 -16.55 -17.02 2.66
N GLU A 494 -15.71 -17.50 1.72
CA GLU A 494 -15.32 -18.91 1.65
C GLU A 494 -13.89 -19.13 2.16
N LYS A 495 -13.78 -19.81 3.30
CA LYS A 495 -12.51 -20.04 4.01
C LYS A 495 -11.42 -20.69 3.16
N ALA A 496 -11.80 -21.55 2.22
CA ALA A 496 -10.88 -22.21 1.31
C ALA A 496 -9.97 -21.23 0.56
N PHE A 497 -10.40 -19.98 0.35
CA PHE A 497 -9.63 -19.01 -0.43
C PHE A 497 -8.72 -18.10 0.39
N PHE A 498 -8.75 -18.16 1.74
CA PHE A 498 -7.93 -17.26 2.57
C PHE A 498 -7.35 -17.89 3.84
N GLU A 499 -8.02 -18.90 4.47
CA GLU A 499 -7.62 -19.39 5.80
C GLU A 499 -6.27 -20.11 5.75
N LYS A 500 -6.00 -20.85 4.66
CA LYS A 500 -4.79 -21.64 4.43
C LYS A 500 -3.92 -21.09 3.31
N ASP A 501 -3.90 -19.79 3.12
CA ASP A 501 -3.14 -19.16 2.04
C ASP A 501 -1.65 -19.49 2.08
N TYR A 502 -1.07 -19.55 3.27
CA TYR A 502 0.37 -19.72 3.47
C TYR A 502 0.75 -21.13 3.95
N GLU A 503 -0.16 -22.08 3.82
CA GLU A 503 0.03 -23.48 4.16
C GLU A 503 -0.14 -24.35 2.92
N GLY A 504 0.83 -25.26 2.65
CA GLY A 504 0.81 -26.08 1.44
C GLY A 504 -0.42 -26.97 1.28
N GLU A 505 -1.11 -27.31 2.37
CA GLU A 505 -2.35 -28.09 2.33
C GLU A 505 -3.56 -27.30 1.77
N GLY A 506 -3.47 -25.97 1.73
CA GLY A 506 -4.54 -25.09 1.20
C GLY A 506 -4.63 -25.09 -0.33
N PHE A 507 -3.67 -25.66 -1.05
CA PHE A 507 -3.61 -25.64 -2.51
C PHE A 507 -3.14 -26.97 -3.09
N THR A 508 -3.78 -27.43 -4.16
CA THR A 508 -3.36 -28.64 -4.88
C THR A 508 -3.61 -28.50 -6.37
N TRP A 509 -2.57 -28.64 -7.18
CA TRP A 509 -2.74 -28.74 -8.63
C TRP A 509 -3.49 -30.00 -9.01
N LYS A 510 -4.48 -29.89 -9.90
CA LYS A 510 -5.17 -31.01 -10.55
C LYS A 510 -4.73 -31.14 -12.00
N VAL A 511 -4.50 -30.01 -12.68
CA VAL A 511 -3.92 -29.93 -14.02
C VAL A 511 -2.96 -28.74 -14.04
N VAL A 512 -1.67 -29.00 -14.32
CA VAL A 512 -0.62 -27.97 -14.26
C VAL A 512 0.25 -27.92 -15.52
N ASP A 513 0.27 -28.99 -16.32
CA ASP A 513 1.21 -29.20 -17.43
C ASP A 513 0.52 -29.53 -18.76
N ASP A 514 -0.78 -29.25 -18.88
CA ASP A 514 -1.51 -29.41 -20.16
C ASP A 514 -1.21 -28.22 -21.10
N ASN A 515 -0.01 -28.21 -21.65
CA ASN A 515 0.46 -27.15 -22.53
C ASN A 515 -0.37 -27.06 -23.83
N ILE A 516 -0.81 -28.22 -24.35
CA ILE A 516 -1.54 -28.29 -25.62
C ILE A 516 -2.88 -27.58 -25.51
N ASN A 517 -3.59 -27.81 -24.43
CA ASN A 517 -4.91 -27.19 -24.21
C ASN A 517 -4.81 -25.86 -23.48
N SER A 518 -3.68 -25.54 -22.87
CA SER A 518 -3.51 -24.38 -21.97
C SER A 518 -4.65 -24.27 -20.96
N VAL A 519 -4.95 -25.39 -20.30
CA VAL A 519 -5.93 -25.49 -19.22
C VAL A 519 -5.17 -25.66 -17.90
N PHE A 520 -5.57 -24.90 -16.88
CA PHE A 520 -5.12 -25.08 -15.52
C PHE A 520 -6.30 -25.47 -14.64
N ALA A 521 -6.06 -26.40 -13.72
CA ALA A 521 -7.05 -26.72 -12.70
C ALA A 521 -6.34 -26.95 -11.35
N TYR A 522 -6.92 -26.42 -10.29
CA TYR A 522 -6.41 -26.59 -8.94
C TYR A 522 -7.52 -26.55 -7.91
N GLU A 523 -7.26 -27.15 -6.77
CA GLU A 523 -8.14 -27.08 -5.61
C GLU A 523 -7.63 -26.10 -4.57
N ARG A 524 -8.57 -25.43 -3.94
CA ARG A 524 -8.41 -24.66 -2.72
C ARG A 524 -9.20 -25.32 -1.62
N ARG A 525 -8.61 -25.39 -0.40
CA ARG A 525 -9.30 -26.01 0.74
C ARG A 525 -8.92 -25.41 2.09
N ALA A 526 -9.89 -25.44 3.00
CA ALA A 526 -9.70 -25.19 4.43
C ALA A 526 -10.71 -26.05 5.20
N GLY A 527 -10.22 -27.08 5.91
CA GLY A 527 -11.10 -28.08 6.54
C GLY A 527 -11.99 -28.78 5.51
N ASP A 528 -13.30 -28.73 5.74
CA ASP A 528 -14.31 -29.32 4.84
C ASP A 528 -14.68 -28.41 3.66
N ASP A 529 -14.24 -27.15 3.69
CA ASP A 529 -14.49 -26.22 2.61
C ASP A 529 -13.49 -26.48 1.46
N ARG A 530 -14.01 -26.85 0.28
CA ARG A 530 -13.21 -27.32 -0.85
C ARG A 530 -13.79 -26.81 -2.16
N PHE A 531 -12.92 -26.25 -3.01
CA PHE A 531 -13.28 -25.75 -4.34
C PHE A 531 -12.30 -26.22 -5.40
N LEU A 532 -12.82 -26.53 -6.57
CA LEU A 532 -12.08 -26.74 -7.79
C LEU A 532 -12.21 -25.50 -8.66
N VAL A 533 -11.06 -24.97 -9.10
CA VAL A 533 -10.97 -23.89 -10.09
C VAL A 533 -10.47 -24.47 -11.39
N VAL A 534 -11.15 -24.19 -12.50
CA VAL A 534 -10.75 -24.61 -13.85
C VAL A 534 -10.68 -23.40 -14.76
N LEU A 535 -9.55 -23.20 -15.42
CA LEU A 535 -9.26 -22.04 -16.25
C LEU A 535 -8.89 -22.51 -17.67
N ASN A 536 -9.76 -22.25 -18.67
CA ASN A 536 -9.42 -22.41 -20.07
C ASN A 536 -8.78 -21.12 -20.59
N MET A 537 -7.48 -21.12 -20.75
CA MET A 537 -6.70 -19.94 -21.12
C MET A 537 -6.65 -19.69 -22.62
N THR A 538 -7.48 -20.37 -23.42
CA THR A 538 -7.49 -20.26 -24.89
C THR A 538 -8.85 -19.91 -25.45
N ASN A 539 -8.87 -19.44 -26.69
CA ASN A 539 -10.08 -19.24 -27.50
C ASN A 539 -10.57 -20.55 -28.16
N THR A 540 -10.25 -21.69 -27.58
CA THR A 540 -10.62 -23.00 -28.12
C THR A 540 -11.62 -23.67 -27.17
N TYR A 541 -12.78 -24.04 -27.72
CA TYR A 541 -13.81 -24.82 -27.04
C TYR A 541 -13.31 -26.27 -26.77
N LYS A 542 -13.60 -26.79 -25.58
CA LYS A 542 -13.29 -28.16 -25.15
C LYS A 542 -14.60 -28.88 -24.82
N ASN A 543 -15.07 -29.75 -25.70
CA ASN A 543 -16.35 -30.46 -25.54
C ASN A 543 -16.42 -31.38 -24.32
N ALA A 544 -15.29 -32.04 -23.99
CA ALA A 544 -15.20 -32.93 -22.83
C ALA A 544 -13.77 -32.86 -22.27
N TYR A 545 -13.57 -32.06 -21.24
CA TYR A 545 -12.29 -31.96 -20.56
C TYR A 545 -12.30 -32.86 -19.32
N HIS A 546 -11.31 -33.72 -19.17
CA HIS A 546 -11.25 -34.75 -18.14
C HIS A 546 -10.31 -34.37 -17.01
N ILE A 547 -10.81 -34.39 -15.75
CA ILE A 547 -10.02 -34.18 -14.54
C ILE A 547 -10.21 -35.41 -13.64
N TYR A 548 -9.14 -36.14 -13.33
CA TYR A 548 -9.20 -37.38 -12.57
C TYR A 548 -9.43 -37.15 -11.09
N TYR A 549 -10.32 -38.01 -10.49
CA TYR A 549 -10.59 -38.07 -9.08
C TYR A 549 -10.69 -39.52 -8.58
N ASP A 550 -10.21 -39.77 -7.36
CA ASP A 550 -10.29 -41.07 -6.67
C ASP A 550 -11.20 -40.99 -5.42
N GLU A 551 -12.29 -40.24 -5.55
CA GLU A 551 -13.29 -40.03 -4.51
C GLU A 551 -14.69 -39.97 -5.13
N ASP A 552 -15.74 -40.33 -4.30
CA ASP A 552 -17.14 -40.07 -4.67
C ASP A 552 -17.45 -38.61 -4.39
N LEU A 553 -17.67 -37.80 -5.42
CA LEU A 553 -17.77 -36.35 -5.30
C LEU A 553 -18.98 -35.78 -6.07
N GLU A 554 -19.47 -34.66 -5.53
CA GLU A 554 -20.41 -33.78 -6.19
C GLU A 554 -19.74 -32.40 -6.40
N PHE A 555 -19.85 -31.87 -7.62
CA PHE A 555 -19.32 -30.57 -8.03
C PHE A 555 -20.48 -29.63 -8.34
N VAL A 556 -20.60 -28.56 -7.54
CA VAL A 556 -21.68 -27.58 -7.71
C VAL A 556 -21.07 -26.25 -8.16
N GLU A 557 -21.55 -25.75 -9.29
CA GLU A 557 -21.10 -24.48 -9.85
C GLU A 557 -21.43 -23.31 -8.92
N VAL A 558 -20.39 -22.49 -8.62
CA VAL A 558 -20.49 -21.26 -7.83
C VAL A 558 -20.27 -20.05 -8.73
N ILE A 559 -19.19 -20.06 -9.52
CA ILE A 559 -18.87 -19.02 -10.50
C ILE A 559 -18.62 -19.66 -11.86
N ASP A 560 -19.27 -19.13 -12.88
CA ASP A 560 -18.95 -19.32 -14.29
C ASP A 560 -18.83 -17.94 -14.94
N SER A 561 -17.64 -17.61 -15.42
CA SER A 561 -17.35 -16.30 -16.03
C SER A 561 -18.14 -15.98 -17.29
N LEU A 562 -18.73 -17.01 -17.91
CA LEU A 562 -19.58 -16.90 -19.09
C LEU A 562 -21.07 -17.04 -18.78
N SER A 563 -21.46 -17.02 -17.51
CA SER A 563 -22.88 -16.99 -17.10
C SER A 563 -23.60 -15.77 -17.68
N GLU A 564 -24.89 -15.93 -17.98
CA GLU A 564 -25.79 -14.85 -18.38
C GLU A 564 -25.80 -13.70 -17.35
N SER A 565 -25.60 -14.02 -16.06
CA SER A 565 -25.46 -13.03 -14.99
C SER A 565 -24.33 -12.04 -15.19
N TYR A 566 -23.36 -12.38 -16.03
CA TYR A 566 -22.17 -11.58 -16.34
C TYR A 566 -22.04 -11.29 -17.84
N GLY A 567 -23.18 -11.22 -18.54
CA GLY A 567 -23.23 -10.92 -19.99
C GLY A 567 -22.79 -12.06 -20.89
N GLY A 568 -22.67 -13.27 -20.37
CA GLY A 568 -22.39 -14.47 -21.17
C GLY A 568 -23.65 -15.12 -21.70
N SER A 569 -23.51 -16.34 -22.24
CA SER A 569 -24.61 -17.10 -22.85
C SER A 569 -25.05 -18.34 -22.08
N ARG A 570 -24.43 -18.59 -20.94
CA ARG A 570 -24.70 -19.78 -20.11
C ARG A 570 -25.73 -19.45 -19.02
N TRP A 571 -26.83 -20.18 -19.04
CA TRP A 571 -27.93 -19.99 -18.07
C TRP A 571 -28.16 -21.18 -17.14
N GLU A 572 -27.70 -22.39 -17.54
CA GLU A 572 -27.78 -23.58 -16.68
C GLU A 572 -26.55 -23.74 -15.80
N LYS A 573 -26.78 -23.89 -14.50
CA LYS A 573 -25.72 -24.18 -13.55
C LYS A 573 -25.32 -25.65 -13.57
N ARG A 574 -24.03 -25.91 -13.53
CA ARG A 574 -23.49 -27.27 -13.48
C ARG A 574 -23.67 -27.86 -12.07
N ASN A 575 -24.17 -29.10 -12.04
CA ASN A 575 -24.14 -29.98 -10.89
C ASN A 575 -23.73 -31.37 -11.38
N ILE A 576 -22.48 -31.78 -11.11
CA ILE A 576 -21.88 -32.98 -11.68
C ILE A 576 -21.53 -33.92 -10.54
N ARG A 577 -21.98 -35.18 -10.64
CA ARG A 577 -21.63 -36.24 -9.68
C ARG A 577 -20.71 -37.23 -10.36
N ILE A 578 -19.71 -37.66 -9.64
CA ILE A 578 -18.79 -38.70 -10.09
C ILE A 578 -18.62 -39.75 -8.99
N GLU A 579 -18.45 -40.99 -9.42
CA GLU A 579 -18.05 -42.11 -8.55
C GLU A 579 -16.52 -42.20 -8.51
N LYS A 580 -16.01 -42.77 -7.41
CA LYS A 580 -14.59 -42.99 -7.20
C LYS A 580 -13.90 -43.68 -8.40
N GLY A 581 -12.74 -43.16 -8.79
CA GLY A 581 -11.97 -43.67 -9.92
C GLY A 581 -12.41 -43.18 -11.29
N ASN A 582 -13.42 -42.31 -11.35
CA ASN A 582 -13.90 -41.69 -12.58
C ASN A 582 -13.33 -40.28 -12.77
N ASN A 583 -13.34 -39.83 -14.03
CA ASN A 583 -13.04 -38.46 -14.35
C ASN A 583 -14.24 -37.56 -14.14
N LEU A 584 -13.99 -36.38 -13.54
CA LEU A 584 -14.88 -35.24 -13.75
C LEU A 584 -14.76 -34.85 -15.22
N VAL A 585 -15.87 -34.82 -15.93
CA VAL A 585 -15.93 -34.39 -17.34
C VAL A 585 -16.64 -33.04 -17.39
N VAL A 586 -15.95 -32.01 -17.85
CA VAL A 586 -16.48 -30.67 -17.99
C VAL A 586 -16.35 -30.17 -19.42
N GLU A 587 -17.40 -29.50 -19.89
CA GLU A 587 -17.35 -28.70 -21.10
C GLU A 587 -16.74 -27.34 -20.74
N LEU A 588 -15.73 -26.88 -21.48
CA LEU A 588 -15.07 -25.60 -21.29
C LEU A 588 -15.17 -24.75 -22.55
N TRP A 589 -15.73 -23.57 -22.41
CA TRP A 589 -15.82 -22.59 -23.50
C TRP A 589 -14.56 -21.73 -23.59
N GLU A 590 -14.47 -20.92 -24.64
CA GLU A 590 -13.32 -20.06 -24.89
C GLU A 590 -13.13 -19.04 -23.75
N TYR A 591 -11.94 -19.01 -23.18
CA TYR A 591 -11.57 -18.13 -22.08
C TYR A 591 -12.50 -18.24 -20.85
N GLU A 592 -13.01 -19.42 -20.58
CA GLU A 592 -13.89 -19.67 -19.43
C GLU A 592 -13.09 -19.88 -18.14
N ALA A 593 -13.52 -19.20 -17.08
CA ALA A 593 -13.14 -19.47 -15.70
C ALA A 593 -14.33 -20.08 -14.95
N LEU A 594 -14.09 -21.26 -14.35
CA LEU A 594 -15.11 -22.02 -13.65
C LEU A 594 -14.66 -22.29 -12.21
N VAL A 595 -15.51 -22.00 -11.23
CA VAL A 595 -15.29 -22.33 -9.81
C VAL A 595 -16.41 -23.23 -9.35
N LEU A 596 -16.03 -24.43 -8.90
CA LEU A 596 -16.96 -25.46 -8.44
C LEU A 596 -16.70 -25.74 -6.95
N ARG A 597 -17.76 -25.74 -6.15
CA ARG A 597 -17.72 -26.26 -4.79
C ARG A 597 -17.68 -27.78 -4.85
N VAL A 598 -16.76 -28.40 -4.12
CA VAL A 598 -16.56 -29.86 -4.08
C VAL A 598 -17.13 -30.39 -2.78
N ARG A 599 -18.02 -31.38 -2.86
CA ARG A 599 -18.61 -32.06 -1.71
C ARG A 599 -18.42 -33.57 -1.81
N LYS A 600 -18.25 -34.22 -0.67
CA LYS A 600 -18.33 -35.67 -0.65
C LYS A 600 -19.78 -36.07 -0.96
N HIS A 601 -19.93 -37.04 -1.84
CA HIS A 601 -21.23 -37.63 -2.09
C HIS A 601 -21.36 -38.89 -1.19
N GLU A 602 -22.21 -38.81 -0.17
CA GLU A 602 -22.61 -40.00 0.58
C GLU A 602 -23.60 -40.79 -0.28
N SER A 603 -23.25 -42.02 -0.61
CA SER A 603 -24.05 -42.97 -1.39
C SER A 603 -25.28 -43.42 -0.64
#